data_2c563d2bfae29a3d451d206d76cbe623
#
_entry.id   2c563d2bfae29a3d451d206d76cbe623
#
_cell.length_a   1.000
_cell.length_b   1.000
_cell.length_c   1.000
_cell.angle_alpha   90.00
_cell.angle_beta   90.00
_cell.angle_gamma   90.00
#
_symmetry.space_group_name_H-M   'P 1'
#
loop_
_entity.id
_entity.type
_entity.pdbx_description
1 polymer ?
#
loop_
_entity_poly.entity_id
_entity_poly.type
_entity_poly.pdbx_seq_one_letter_code
_entity_poly.pdbx_strand_id
1 'polypeptide(L)'
;NVIRLGLLGIQRSASPDDWTLKRHDPLTAFGMALKECYFVISRSLGYLYDVVTGREAADQLGGPIRIAQVSGQVATAGFVALLNLAAIISVSIGLLNLFPIPMLDGGHLLFYSIEAIRGRPLSESTQEIGFRIGLAFVLMLMIFATWNDLIHLKFL
;
A
#
# COMPACT_ATOMS: atom_id res chain seq x y z
N ASN A 1 5.80 31.73 21.87
CA ASN A 1 7.04 31.22 21.20
C ASN A 1 6.68 30.85 19.76
N VAL A 2 6.97 31.78 18.84
CA VAL A 2 6.77 31.57 17.41
C VAL A 2 7.99 30.79 16.89
N ILE A 3 7.80 29.52 16.56
CA ILE A 3 8.82 28.71 15.89
C ILE A 3 8.92 29.24 14.45
N ARG A 4 9.92 30.05 14.17
CA ARG A 4 10.26 30.44 12.79
C ARG A 4 10.97 29.26 12.13
N LEU A 5 10.24 28.40 11.47
CA LEU A 5 10.79 27.46 10.52
C LEU A 5 11.17 28.27 9.26
N GLY A 6 12.47 28.55 9.11
CA GLY A 6 13.04 29.16 7.92
C GLY A 6 13.06 28.19 6.75
N LEU A 7 11.92 27.90 6.20
CA LEU A 7 11.75 27.32 4.87
C LEU A 7 11.63 28.49 3.89
N LEU A 8 12.55 28.54 2.94
CA LEU A 8 12.58 29.40 1.76
C LEU A 8 11.17 29.74 1.29
N GLY A 9 10.53 30.79 1.73
CA GLY A 9 9.30 31.45 1.32
C GLY A 9 8.34 30.83 0.28
N ILE A 10 8.43 29.53 0.04
CA ILE A 10 7.57 28.77 -0.87
C ILE A 10 6.53 28.07 -0.01
N GLN A 11 5.54 28.81 0.42
CA GLN A 11 4.27 28.24 0.83
C GLN A 11 3.59 27.73 -0.43
N ARG A 12 3.51 26.42 -0.57
CA ARG A 12 2.63 25.79 -1.56
C ARG A 12 1.20 25.95 -1.06
N SER A 13 0.65 27.14 -1.24
CA SER A 13 -0.77 27.40 -1.09
C SER A 13 -1.43 26.71 -2.27
N ALA A 14 -1.91 25.50 -2.08
CA ALA A 14 -2.80 24.87 -3.04
C ALA A 14 -4.15 25.58 -2.93
N SER A 15 -4.29 26.70 -3.61
CA SER A 15 -5.60 27.30 -3.85
C SER A 15 -6.40 26.36 -4.74
N PRO A 16 -7.71 26.19 -4.51
CA PRO A 16 -8.56 25.41 -5.40
C PRO A 16 -8.48 25.84 -6.87
N ASP A 17 -8.09 27.08 -7.14
CA ASP A 17 -7.92 27.67 -8.47
C ASP A 17 -6.62 27.28 -9.18
N ASP A 18 -5.66 26.65 -8.48
CA ASP A 18 -4.37 26.23 -9.07
C ASP A 18 -4.45 24.89 -9.82
N TRP A 19 -5.61 24.24 -9.85
CA TRP A 19 -5.81 23.00 -10.58
C TRP A 19 -6.04 23.27 -12.06
N THR A 20 -4.98 23.24 -12.85
CA THR A 20 -5.12 23.27 -14.31
C THR A 20 -5.44 21.87 -14.83
N LEU A 21 -6.63 21.70 -15.42
CA LEU A 21 -7.02 20.47 -16.09
C LEU A 21 -6.19 20.33 -17.37
N LYS A 22 -5.12 19.55 -17.33
CA LYS A 22 -4.30 19.25 -18.49
C LYS A 22 -4.83 17.99 -19.17
N ARG A 23 -5.41 18.16 -20.37
CA ARG A 23 -5.87 17.04 -21.18
C ARG A 23 -4.67 16.40 -21.88
N HIS A 24 -4.54 15.09 -21.74
CA HIS A 24 -3.54 14.28 -22.44
C HIS A 24 -4.26 13.39 -23.46
N ASP A 25 -3.58 13.04 -24.54
CA ASP A 25 -4.05 12.00 -25.45
C ASP A 25 -4.04 10.63 -24.72
N PRO A 26 -4.88 9.67 -25.13
CA PRO A 26 -5.02 8.38 -24.44
C PRO A 26 -3.72 7.60 -24.30
N LEU A 27 -2.83 7.67 -25.31
CA LEU A 27 -1.57 6.95 -25.29
C LEU A 27 -0.58 7.55 -24.28
N THR A 28 -0.49 8.88 -24.24
CA THR A 28 0.31 9.59 -23.24
C THR A 28 -0.24 9.35 -21.82
N ALA A 29 -1.55 9.39 -21.64
CA ALA A 29 -2.21 9.11 -20.36
C ALA A 29 -1.92 7.70 -19.88
N PHE A 30 -1.96 6.69 -20.75
CA PHE A 30 -1.59 5.32 -20.44
C PHE A 30 -0.12 5.19 -19.98
N GLY A 31 0.80 5.84 -20.71
CA GLY A 31 2.21 5.86 -20.34
C GLY A 31 2.45 6.53 -18.97
N MET A 32 1.70 7.59 -18.65
CA MET A 32 1.76 8.23 -17.34
C MET A 32 1.21 7.32 -16.23
N ALA A 33 0.10 6.62 -16.48
CA ALA A 33 -0.46 5.66 -15.53
C ALA A 33 0.51 4.52 -15.21
N LEU A 34 1.21 3.98 -16.21
CA LEU A 34 2.25 2.95 -15.98
C LEU A 34 3.40 3.48 -15.12
N LYS A 35 3.84 4.71 -15.35
CA LYS A 35 4.87 5.35 -14.53
C LYS A 35 4.41 5.53 -13.09
N GLU A 36 3.16 5.92 -12.89
CA GLU A 36 2.57 6.06 -11.55
C GLU A 36 2.48 4.72 -10.84
N CYS A 37 2.00 3.67 -11.51
CA CYS A 37 2.01 2.31 -10.96
C CYS A 37 3.43 1.87 -10.54
N TYR A 38 4.42 2.08 -11.41
CA TYR A 38 5.81 1.76 -11.09
C TYR A 38 6.32 2.56 -9.88
N PHE A 39 5.99 3.84 -9.81
CA PHE A 39 6.36 4.69 -8.69
C PHE A 39 5.74 4.20 -7.37
N VAL A 40 4.45 3.88 -7.36
CA VAL A 40 3.76 3.33 -6.18
C VAL A 40 4.41 2.02 -5.73
N ILE A 41 4.65 1.09 -6.68
CA ILE A 41 5.29 -0.21 -6.38
C ILE A 41 6.69 0.00 -5.80
N SER A 42 7.52 0.82 -6.46
CA SER A 42 8.89 1.09 -6.03
C SER A 42 8.95 1.72 -4.64
N ARG A 43 8.06 2.68 -4.36
CA ARG A 43 7.96 3.33 -3.04
C ARG A 43 7.49 2.35 -1.97
N SER A 44 6.50 1.52 -2.27
CA SER A 44 5.99 0.53 -1.33
C SER A 44 7.04 -0.52 -0.98
N LEU A 45 7.77 -1.04 -1.98
CA LEU A 45 8.86 -1.99 -1.75
C LEU A 45 10.02 -1.35 -0.99
N GLY A 46 10.39 -0.10 -1.32
CA GLY A 46 11.41 0.65 -0.61
C GLY A 46 11.06 0.83 0.86
N TYR A 47 9.84 1.27 1.15
CA TYR A 47 9.36 1.42 2.53
C TYR A 47 9.37 0.09 3.30
N LEU A 48 8.89 -1.01 2.68
CA LEU A 48 8.93 -2.32 3.31
C LEU A 48 10.37 -2.78 3.60
N TYR A 49 11.30 -2.52 2.68
CA TYR A 49 12.71 -2.80 2.89
C TYR A 49 13.28 -2.00 4.07
N ASP A 50 12.94 -0.71 4.18
CA ASP A 50 13.44 0.15 5.26
C ASP A 50 12.84 -0.24 6.63
N VAL A 51 11.58 -0.65 6.67
CA VAL A 51 10.95 -1.21 7.88
C VAL A 51 11.62 -2.52 8.30
N VAL A 52 11.85 -3.46 7.36
CA VAL A 52 12.49 -4.75 7.67
C VAL A 52 13.93 -4.59 8.11
N THR A 53 14.65 -3.60 7.57
CA THR A 53 16.04 -3.29 7.97
C THR A 53 16.13 -2.42 9.22
N GLY A 54 15.00 -2.02 9.81
CA GLY A 54 14.94 -1.19 11.01
C GLY A 54 15.36 0.27 10.78
N ARG A 55 15.36 0.72 9.53
CA ARG A 55 15.67 2.12 9.17
C ARG A 55 14.47 3.05 9.33
N GLU A 56 13.28 2.52 9.17
CA GLU A 56 12.03 3.23 9.41
C GLU A 56 11.14 2.45 10.38
N ALA A 57 10.34 3.20 11.15
CA ALA A 57 9.37 2.61 12.05
C ALA A 57 8.14 2.12 11.29
N ALA A 58 7.53 1.04 11.77
CA ALA A 58 6.33 0.46 11.17
C ALA A 58 5.03 1.26 11.51
N ASP A 59 5.17 2.40 12.15
CA ASP A 59 4.06 3.28 12.56
C ASP A 59 3.31 3.93 11.38
N GLN A 60 3.96 3.99 10.20
CA GLN A 60 3.32 4.45 8.97
C GLN A 60 2.50 3.35 8.27
N LEU A 61 2.59 2.09 8.71
CA LEU A 61 1.70 1.04 8.23
C LEU A 61 0.28 1.32 8.73
N GLY A 62 -0.48 2.01 7.88
CA GLY A 62 -1.88 2.31 8.16
C GLY A 62 -2.75 1.07 8.01
N GLY A 63 -3.63 0.86 8.98
CA GLY A 63 -4.65 -0.18 8.94
C GLY A 63 -5.96 0.31 8.31
N PRO A 64 -7.04 -0.47 8.45
CA PRO A 64 -8.34 -0.17 7.85
C PRO A 64 -8.93 1.17 8.28
N ILE A 65 -8.67 1.60 9.53
CA ILE A 65 -9.20 2.83 10.09
C ILE A 65 -8.53 4.03 9.43
N ARG A 66 -7.21 3.99 9.26
CA ARG A 66 -6.47 5.05 8.57
C ARG A 66 -6.86 5.17 7.11
N ILE A 67 -7.08 4.03 6.42
CA ILE A 67 -7.60 4.02 5.04
C ILE A 67 -8.97 4.73 4.99
N ALA A 68 -9.87 4.44 5.90
CA ALA A 68 -11.18 5.08 5.96
C ALA A 68 -11.08 6.59 6.22
N GLN A 69 -10.21 7.03 7.13
CA GLN A 69 -9.98 8.45 7.42
C GLN A 69 -9.40 9.19 6.21
N VAL A 70 -8.35 8.65 5.59
CA VAL A 70 -7.73 9.24 4.39
C VAL A 70 -8.74 9.30 3.25
N SER A 71 -9.56 8.27 3.08
CA SER A 71 -10.62 8.25 2.06
C SER A 71 -11.66 9.34 2.32
N GLY A 72 -12.06 9.55 3.57
CA GLY A 72 -12.95 10.65 3.96
C GLY A 72 -12.36 12.03 3.67
N GLN A 73 -11.08 12.24 4.00
CA GLN A 73 -10.39 13.50 3.71
C GLN A 73 -10.24 13.74 2.20
N VAL A 74 -9.85 12.71 1.45
CA VAL A 74 -9.67 12.82 -0.01
C VAL A 74 -11.01 13.02 -0.73
N ALA A 75 -12.11 12.46 -0.20
CA ALA A 75 -13.45 12.67 -0.76
C ALA A 75 -13.86 14.14 -0.77
N THR A 76 -13.40 14.95 0.20
CA THR A 76 -13.66 16.40 0.21
C THR A 76 -12.94 17.15 -0.90
N ALA A 77 -11.85 16.59 -1.45
CA ALA A 77 -11.12 17.15 -2.58
C ALA A 77 -11.76 16.81 -3.94
N GLY A 78 -12.81 15.99 -3.95
CA GLY A 78 -13.63 15.69 -5.11
C GLY A 78 -13.43 14.27 -5.68
N PHE A 79 -14.30 13.95 -6.65
CA PHE A 79 -14.39 12.59 -7.20
C PHE A 79 -13.09 12.10 -7.87
N VAL A 80 -12.37 12.97 -8.58
CA VAL A 80 -11.12 12.62 -9.27
C VAL A 80 -10.03 12.25 -8.26
N ALA A 81 -9.94 12.97 -7.15
CA ALA A 81 -9.00 12.67 -6.08
C ALA A 81 -9.31 11.30 -5.44
N LEU A 82 -10.60 10.99 -5.24
CA LEU A 82 -11.04 9.71 -4.72
C LEU A 82 -10.72 8.55 -5.68
N LEU A 83 -10.90 8.74 -6.98
CA LEU A 83 -10.50 7.73 -7.99
C LEU A 83 -8.99 7.49 -7.98
N ASN A 84 -8.19 8.54 -7.85
CA ASN A 84 -6.73 8.40 -7.76
C ASN A 84 -6.32 7.63 -6.50
N LEU A 85 -6.92 7.94 -5.34
CA LEU A 85 -6.70 7.17 -4.13
C LEU A 85 -7.08 5.70 -4.30
N ALA A 86 -8.25 5.41 -4.90
CA ALA A 86 -8.69 4.05 -5.17
C ALA A 86 -7.70 3.29 -6.07
N ALA A 87 -7.15 3.95 -7.09
CA ALA A 87 -6.12 3.38 -7.96
C ALA A 87 -4.84 3.03 -7.18
N ILE A 88 -4.35 3.94 -6.33
CA ILE A 88 -3.17 3.71 -5.48
C ILE A 88 -3.40 2.53 -4.54
N ILE A 89 -4.54 2.49 -3.86
CA ILE A 89 -4.89 1.38 -2.96
C ILE A 89 -4.98 0.07 -3.74
N SER A 90 -5.58 0.07 -4.93
CA SER A 90 -5.69 -1.12 -5.78
C SER A 90 -4.32 -1.68 -6.17
N VAL A 91 -3.38 -0.82 -6.60
CA VAL A 91 -2.01 -1.21 -6.92
C VAL A 91 -1.30 -1.77 -5.69
N SER A 92 -1.48 -1.13 -4.53
CA SER A 92 -0.87 -1.57 -3.27
C SER A 92 -1.40 -2.94 -2.81
N ILE A 93 -2.72 -3.17 -2.90
CA ILE A 93 -3.33 -4.47 -2.57
C ILE A 93 -2.85 -5.54 -3.57
N GLY A 94 -2.79 -5.22 -4.87
CA GLY A 94 -2.26 -6.14 -5.88
C GLY A 94 -0.80 -6.52 -5.60
N LEU A 95 0.03 -5.54 -5.21
CA LEU A 95 1.41 -5.80 -4.82
C LEU A 95 1.50 -6.71 -3.59
N LEU A 96 0.71 -6.45 -2.55
CA LEU A 96 0.68 -7.28 -1.34
C LEU A 96 0.23 -8.70 -1.65
N ASN A 97 -0.73 -8.88 -2.56
CA ASN A 97 -1.18 -10.21 -2.97
C ASN A 97 -0.11 -11.02 -3.72
N LEU A 98 0.89 -10.37 -4.30
CA LEU A 98 2.03 -11.04 -4.96
C LEU A 98 3.10 -11.53 -3.97
N PHE A 99 3.03 -11.15 -2.70
CA PHE A 99 3.98 -11.66 -1.70
C PHE A 99 3.85 -13.17 -1.51
N PRO A 100 4.97 -13.88 -1.28
CA PRO A 100 5.00 -15.34 -1.12
C PRO A 100 4.46 -15.77 0.26
N ILE A 101 3.29 -15.27 0.60
CA ILE A 101 2.59 -15.60 1.86
C ILE A 101 1.46 -16.59 1.51
N PRO A 102 1.45 -17.82 2.06
CA PRO A 102 0.32 -18.71 1.91
C PRO A 102 -0.98 -17.99 2.28
N MET A 103 -2.06 -18.20 1.59
CA MET A 103 -3.33 -17.44 1.60
C MET A 103 -3.42 -16.27 0.60
N LEU A 104 -2.31 -15.73 0.12
CA LEU A 104 -2.29 -14.73 -0.94
C LEU A 104 -1.96 -15.41 -2.29
N ASP A 105 -2.24 -14.70 -3.39
CA ASP A 105 -2.00 -15.23 -4.75
C ASP A 105 -0.52 -15.60 -4.95
N GLY A 106 0.41 -14.80 -4.41
CA GLY A 106 1.85 -15.10 -4.43
C GLY A 106 2.23 -16.37 -3.68
N GLY A 107 1.48 -16.76 -2.64
CA GLY A 107 1.65 -18.03 -1.95
C GLY A 107 1.25 -19.23 -2.83
N HIS A 108 0.19 -19.11 -3.60
CA HIS A 108 -0.19 -20.12 -4.59
C HIS A 108 0.87 -20.25 -5.69
N LEU A 109 1.38 -19.11 -6.21
CA LEU A 109 2.47 -19.10 -7.17
C LEU A 109 3.74 -19.76 -6.62
N LEU A 110 4.03 -19.55 -5.33
CA LEU A 110 5.14 -20.21 -4.65
C LEU A 110 4.93 -21.73 -4.60
N PHE A 111 3.75 -22.21 -4.23
CA PHE A 111 3.43 -23.64 -4.21
C PHE A 111 3.56 -24.25 -5.60
N TYR A 112 2.99 -23.65 -6.63
CA TYR A 112 3.11 -24.12 -8.02
C TYR A 112 4.57 -24.14 -8.50
N SER A 113 5.37 -23.14 -8.11
CA SER A 113 6.80 -23.10 -8.43
C SER A 113 7.56 -24.26 -7.78
N ILE A 114 7.26 -24.57 -6.52
CA ILE A 114 7.86 -25.72 -5.81
C ILE A 114 7.44 -27.05 -6.47
N GLU A 115 6.17 -27.19 -6.83
CA GLU A 115 5.64 -28.39 -7.52
C GLU A 115 6.31 -28.60 -8.88
N ALA A 116 6.48 -27.51 -9.66
CA ALA A 116 7.17 -27.55 -10.95
C ALA A 116 8.64 -28.00 -10.81
N ILE A 117 9.36 -27.51 -9.80
CA ILE A 117 10.75 -27.90 -9.55
C ILE A 117 10.85 -29.35 -9.06
N ARG A 118 9.90 -29.80 -8.20
CA ARG A 118 9.88 -31.17 -7.65
C ARG A 118 9.34 -32.23 -8.63
N GLY A 119 8.64 -31.80 -9.68
CA GLY A 119 7.97 -32.69 -10.64
C GLY A 119 6.79 -33.50 -10.05
N ARG A 120 6.31 -33.11 -8.87
CA ARG A 120 5.14 -33.76 -8.22
C ARG A 120 4.38 -32.75 -7.35
N PRO A 121 3.05 -32.89 -7.21
CA PRO A 121 2.23 -32.02 -6.39
C PRO A 121 2.64 -32.08 -4.92
N LEU A 122 2.42 -30.99 -4.20
CA LEU A 122 2.53 -30.91 -2.74
C LEU A 122 1.37 -31.72 -2.12
N SER A 123 1.66 -32.38 -0.99
CA SER A 123 0.60 -33.07 -0.25
C SER A 123 -0.42 -32.08 0.31
N GLU A 124 -1.68 -32.48 0.39
CA GLU A 124 -2.76 -31.67 0.97
C GLU A 124 -2.40 -31.16 2.37
N SER A 125 -1.78 -32.01 3.19
CA SER A 125 -1.32 -31.64 4.53
C SER A 125 -0.28 -30.52 4.52
N THR A 126 0.66 -30.50 3.54
CA THR A 126 1.65 -29.43 3.42
C THR A 126 1.00 -28.13 3.02
N GLN A 127 0.05 -28.16 2.09
CA GLN A 127 -0.70 -26.98 1.67
C GLN A 127 -1.54 -26.44 2.84
N GLU A 128 -2.25 -27.33 3.57
CA GLU A 128 -3.07 -26.93 4.72
C GLU A 128 -2.25 -26.28 5.83
N ILE A 129 -1.09 -26.82 6.17
CA ILE A 129 -0.17 -26.21 7.14
C ILE A 129 0.29 -24.84 6.64
N GLY A 130 0.66 -24.73 5.38
CA GLY A 130 1.02 -23.45 4.76
C GLY A 130 -0.10 -22.41 4.90
N PHE A 131 -1.34 -22.78 4.56
CA PHE A 131 -2.49 -21.89 4.68
C PHE A 131 -2.76 -21.47 6.14
N ARG A 132 -2.67 -22.38 7.10
CA ARG A 132 -2.82 -22.04 8.52
C ARG A 132 -1.77 -21.05 9.01
N ILE A 133 -0.50 -21.23 8.60
CA ILE A 133 0.58 -20.29 8.91
C ILE A 133 0.32 -18.93 8.23
N GLY A 134 -0.04 -18.94 6.96
CA GLY A 134 -0.36 -17.71 6.21
C GLY A 134 -1.52 -16.94 6.84
N LEU A 135 -2.60 -17.65 7.23
CA LEU A 135 -3.74 -17.06 7.90
C LEU A 135 -3.34 -16.42 9.24
N ALA A 136 -2.56 -17.15 10.05
CA ALA A 136 -2.09 -16.63 11.33
C ALA A 136 -1.25 -15.36 11.14
N PHE A 137 -0.37 -15.36 10.14
CA PHE A 137 0.47 -14.20 9.81
C PHE A 137 -0.37 -12.99 9.36
N VAL A 138 -1.34 -13.18 8.46
CA VAL A 138 -2.22 -12.10 7.98
C VAL A 138 -3.07 -11.54 9.13
N LEU A 139 -3.61 -12.41 9.99
CA LEU A 139 -4.38 -11.97 11.17
C LEU A 139 -3.50 -11.18 12.14
N MET A 140 -2.27 -11.62 12.38
CA MET A 140 -1.31 -10.89 13.22
C MET A 140 -1.01 -9.50 12.66
N LEU A 141 -0.77 -9.39 11.35
CA LEU A 141 -0.54 -8.09 10.70
C LEU A 141 -1.78 -7.19 10.79
N MET A 142 -2.98 -7.75 10.60
CA MET A 142 -4.22 -6.99 10.71
C MET A 142 -4.45 -6.46 12.12
N ILE A 143 -4.21 -7.29 13.14
CA ILE A 143 -4.29 -6.87 14.55
C ILE A 143 -3.26 -5.77 14.83
N PHE A 144 -2.01 -5.96 14.38
CA PHE A 144 -0.94 -4.98 14.56
C PHE A 144 -1.29 -3.64 13.89
N ALA A 145 -1.73 -3.65 12.63
CA ALA A 145 -2.11 -2.44 11.90
C ALA A 145 -3.30 -1.72 12.55
N THR A 146 -4.31 -2.49 13.00
CA THR A 146 -5.47 -1.90 13.71
C THR A 146 -5.07 -1.31 15.06
N TRP A 147 -4.18 -1.97 15.79
CA TRP A 147 -3.63 -1.46 17.04
C TRP A 147 -2.86 -0.16 16.83
N ASN A 148 -2.03 -0.13 15.80
CA ASN A 148 -1.28 1.07 15.41
C ASN A 148 -2.21 2.23 15.05
N ASP A 149 -3.27 1.98 14.29
CA ASP A 149 -4.30 2.98 13.97
C ASP A 149 -4.97 3.53 15.24
N LEU A 150 -5.30 2.67 16.20
CA LEU A 150 -5.96 3.09 17.46
C LEU A 150 -5.04 3.96 18.33
N ILE A 151 -3.75 3.67 18.36
CA ILE A 151 -2.78 4.50 19.08
C ILE A 151 -2.72 5.89 18.45
N HIS A 152 -2.65 5.98 17.13
CA HIS A 152 -2.58 7.26 16.42
C HIS A 152 -3.87 8.09 16.55
N LEU A 153 -5.04 7.45 16.68
CA LEU A 153 -6.31 8.12 16.96
C LEU A 153 -6.39 8.76 18.35
N LYS A 154 -5.67 8.22 19.34
CA LYS A 154 -5.67 8.76 20.71
C LYS A 154 -4.74 9.96 20.90
N PHE A 155 -3.90 10.28 19.92
CA PHE A 155 -2.96 11.41 19.95
C PHE A 155 -3.41 12.61 19.10
N LEU A 156 -4.61 12.57 18.54
CA LEU A 156 -5.33 13.70 17.95
C LEU A 156 -6.41 14.20 18.91
#